data_730cc21e703b673654a23ef086bf3aad
#
_entry.id   730cc21e703b673654a23ef086bf3aad
#
_cell.length_a   1.000
_cell.length_b   1.000
_cell.length_c   1.000
_cell.angle_alpha   90.00
_cell.angle_beta   90.00
_cell.angle_gamma   90.00
#
_symmetry.space_group_name_H-M   'P 1'
#
loop_
_entity.id
_entity.type
_entity.pdbx_description
1 polymer ?
#
loop_
_entity_poly.entity_id
_entity_poly.type
_entity_poly.pdbx_seq_one_letter_code
_entity_poly.pdbx_strand_id
1 'polypeptide(L)'
;TAAFAIKYQPSRNAEWALRTLRRFHITPVLAVRSGNVTPGLIKRKFGVDAKPVYPDVSTRLALAELAQQQGEAPYAVICREGLLPLVETVAGSRRAVKAVRTATVLSYIGAAAGIALAYYLTSIGNFALLTPLAMVLYQLLWLLPTLLLAGLVRHY
;
A
#
# COMPACT_ATOMS: atom_id res chain seq x y z
N THR A 1 4.53 -23.70 -47.08
CA THR A 1 3.66 -23.33 -45.93
C THR A 1 4.45 -23.60 -44.68
N ALA A 2 4.72 -22.56 -43.89
CA ALA A 2 5.42 -22.69 -42.61
C ALA A 2 4.43 -22.46 -41.46
N ALA A 3 4.49 -23.26 -40.40
CA ALA A 3 3.71 -23.10 -39.20
C ALA A 3 4.64 -22.66 -38.05
N PHE A 4 4.32 -21.59 -37.40
CA PHE A 4 5.08 -21.05 -36.25
C PHE A 4 4.29 -21.24 -34.97
N ALA A 5 4.89 -21.90 -33.99
CA ALA A 5 4.33 -21.99 -32.65
C ALA A 5 4.92 -20.88 -31.73
N ILE A 6 4.11 -19.95 -31.33
CA ILE A 6 4.54 -18.85 -30.47
C ILE A 6 4.20 -19.19 -29.00
N LYS A 7 5.21 -19.30 -28.16
CA LYS A 7 5.04 -19.52 -26.72
C LYS A 7 5.30 -18.21 -25.97
N TYR A 8 4.25 -17.66 -25.35
CA TYR A 8 4.38 -16.49 -24.50
C TYR A 8 4.93 -16.87 -23.13
N GLN A 9 6.00 -16.22 -22.73
CA GLN A 9 6.53 -16.33 -21.37
C GLN A 9 6.20 -15.04 -20.60
N PRO A 10 5.74 -15.16 -19.34
CA PRO A 10 5.52 -13.98 -18.51
C PRO A 10 6.84 -13.30 -18.19
N SER A 11 6.88 -11.97 -18.28
CA SER A 11 7.99 -11.18 -17.76
C SER A 11 8.05 -11.33 -16.23
N ARG A 12 9.24 -11.47 -15.65
CA ARG A 12 9.42 -11.54 -14.18
C ARG A 12 8.80 -10.34 -13.47
N ASN A 13 8.91 -9.15 -14.05
CA ASN A 13 8.33 -7.93 -13.51
C ASN A 13 6.80 -7.97 -13.50
N ALA A 14 6.18 -8.47 -14.57
CA ALA A 14 4.72 -8.62 -14.63
C ALA A 14 4.21 -9.69 -13.65
N GLU A 15 4.94 -10.79 -13.50
CA GLU A 15 4.60 -11.85 -12.54
C GLU A 15 4.66 -11.31 -11.11
N TRP A 16 5.74 -10.63 -10.74
CA TRP A 16 5.89 -10.04 -9.42
C TRP A 16 4.81 -8.97 -9.15
N ALA A 17 4.55 -8.10 -10.12
CA ALA A 17 3.52 -7.07 -10.01
C ALA A 17 2.13 -7.67 -9.77
N LEU A 18 1.72 -8.66 -10.56
CA LEU A 18 0.41 -9.30 -10.41
C LEU A 18 0.28 -10.08 -9.10
N ARG A 19 1.33 -10.77 -8.65
CA ARG A 19 1.34 -11.43 -7.34
C ARG A 19 1.24 -10.43 -6.19
N THR A 20 1.90 -9.28 -6.32
CA THR A 20 1.82 -8.21 -5.32
C THR A 20 0.41 -7.62 -5.25
N LEU A 21 -0.24 -7.34 -6.40
CA LEU A 21 -1.63 -6.90 -6.44
C LEU A 21 -2.57 -7.87 -5.72
N ARG A 22 -2.40 -9.19 -5.96
CA ARG A 22 -3.17 -10.23 -5.26
C ARG A 22 -2.96 -10.16 -3.74
N ARG A 23 -1.73 -10.00 -3.26
CA ARG A 23 -1.41 -9.89 -1.82
C ARG A 23 -2.11 -8.71 -1.16
N PHE A 24 -2.34 -7.63 -1.91
CA PHE A 24 -3.05 -6.44 -1.44
C PHE A 24 -4.55 -6.45 -1.75
N HIS A 25 -5.10 -7.60 -2.19
CA HIS A 25 -6.51 -7.73 -2.58
C HIS A 25 -6.96 -6.70 -3.64
N ILE A 26 -6.05 -6.40 -4.57
CA ILE A 26 -6.35 -5.52 -5.71
C ILE A 26 -6.63 -6.42 -6.91
N THR A 27 -7.84 -6.33 -7.44
CA THR A 27 -8.23 -7.09 -8.63
C THR A 27 -7.81 -6.33 -9.88
N PRO A 28 -6.91 -6.87 -10.72
CA PRO A 28 -6.56 -6.23 -11.98
C PRO A 28 -7.72 -6.29 -12.96
N VAL A 29 -7.86 -5.24 -13.74
CA VAL A 29 -8.87 -5.14 -14.80
C VAL A 29 -8.17 -5.29 -16.14
N LEU A 30 -8.66 -6.22 -16.95
CA LEU A 30 -8.17 -6.42 -18.32
C LEU A 30 -9.05 -5.62 -19.29
N ALA A 31 -8.53 -4.50 -19.78
CA ALA A 31 -9.25 -3.57 -20.63
C ALA A 31 -9.04 -3.79 -22.14
N VAL A 32 -8.16 -4.72 -22.52
CA VAL A 32 -7.80 -4.99 -23.92
C VAL A 32 -8.28 -6.37 -24.33
N ARG A 33 -8.99 -6.44 -25.46
CA ARG A 33 -9.30 -7.71 -26.15
C ARG A 33 -8.06 -8.18 -26.87
N SER A 34 -7.46 -9.24 -26.38
CA SER A 34 -6.34 -9.90 -27.05
C SER A 34 -6.57 -11.41 -27.01
N GLY A 35 -6.42 -12.07 -28.14
CA GLY A 35 -6.46 -13.53 -28.22
C GLY A 35 -5.37 -14.20 -27.39
N ASN A 36 -4.29 -13.47 -27.12
CA ASN A 36 -3.10 -13.98 -26.42
C ASN A 36 -3.12 -13.69 -24.91
N VAL A 37 -3.86 -12.65 -24.47
CA VAL A 37 -3.95 -12.25 -23.06
C VAL A 37 -5.41 -12.34 -22.62
N THR A 38 -5.78 -13.48 -22.08
CA THR A 38 -7.13 -13.75 -21.60
C THR A 38 -7.15 -13.82 -20.07
N PRO A 39 -8.30 -13.54 -19.40
CA PRO A 39 -8.43 -13.71 -17.95
C PRO A 39 -8.05 -15.12 -17.48
N GLY A 40 -8.42 -16.15 -18.27
CA GLY A 40 -8.07 -17.53 -17.99
C GLY A 40 -6.56 -17.80 -18.04
N LEU A 41 -5.83 -17.18 -18.97
CA LEU A 41 -4.38 -17.26 -19.03
C LEU A 41 -3.72 -16.58 -17.80
N ILE A 42 -4.21 -15.41 -17.41
CA ILE A 42 -3.72 -14.68 -16.24
C ILE A 42 -3.94 -15.53 -14.98
N LYS A 43 -5.14 -16.08 -14.80
CA LYS A 43 -5.45 -16.97 -13.67
C LYS A 43 -4.52 -18.19 -13.64
N ARG A 44 -4.35 -18.87 -14.78
CA ARG A 44 -3.52 -20.09 -14.87
C ARG A 44 -2.03 -19.81 -14.65
N LYS A 45 -1.50 -18.70 -15.20
CA LYS A 45 -0.07 -18.38 -15.15
C LYS A 45 0.35 -17.66 -13.87
N PHE A 46 -0.50 -16.77 -13.35
CA PHE A 46 -0.16 -15.90 -12.21
C PHE A 46 -1.00 -16.19 -10.97
N GLY A 47 -2.04 -17.04 -11.07
CA GLY A 47 -2.96 -17.32 -9.97
C GLY A 47 -3.79 -16.09 -9.55
N VAL A 48 -3.97 -15.12 -10.43
CA VAL A 48 -4.67 -13.86 -10.17
C VAL A 48 -5.95 -13.81 -10.99
N ASP A 49 -7.07 -13.55 -10.33
CA ASP A 49 -8.34 -13.34 -11.02
C ASP A 49 -8.38 -11.92 -11.59
N ALA A 50 -8.42 -11.81 -12.91
CA ALA A 50 -8.57 -10.55 -13.62
C ALA A 50 -10.02 -10.40 -14.11
N LYS A 51 -10.61 -9.22 -13.88
CA LYS A 51 -11.95 -8.91 -14.40
C LYS A 51 -11.82 -8.41 -15.85
N PRO A 52 -12.50 -9.04 -16.82
CA PRO A 52 -12.54 -8.50 -18.19
C PRO A 52 -13.51 -7.31 -18.21
N VAL A 53 -13.00 -6.15 -18.54
CA VAL A 53 -13.79 -4.95 -18.82
C VAL A 53 -13.32 -4.43 -20.16
N TYR A 54 -14.20 -4.52 -21.16
CA TYR A 54 -13.89 -4.07 -22.52
C TYR A 54 -14.59 -2.74 -22.77
N PRO A 55 -13.96 -1.61 -22.42
CA PRO A 55 -14.57 -0.31 -22.61
C PRO A 55 -14.76 -0.03 -24.10
N ASP A 56 -15.84 0.66 -24.43
CA ASP A 56 -16.12 1.15 -25.76
C ASP A 56 -15.03 2.10 -26.26
N VAL A 57 -14.98 2.32 -27.57
CA VAL A 57 -13.96 3.19 -28.19
C VAL A 57 -13.99 4.59 -27.60
N SER A 58 -15.19 5.16 -27.42
CA SER A 58 -15.41 6.47 -26.81
C SER A 58 -14.83 6.56 -25.38
N THR A 59 -15.08 5.54 -24.56
CA THR A 59 -14.55 5.47 -23.19
C THR A 59 -13.03 5.34 -23.18
N ARG A 60 -12.46 4.58 -24.13
CA ARG A 60 -11.00 4.46 -24.24
C ARG A 60 -10.34 5.77 -24.67
N LEU A 61 -10.98 6.50 -25.58
CA LEU A 61 -10.51 7.82 -26.00
C LEU A 61 -10.55 8.81 -24.85
N ALA A 62 -11.66 8.87 -24.11
CA ALA A 62 -11.80 9.71 -22.93
C ALA A 62 -10.76 9.37 -21.84
N LEU A 63 -10.47 8.09 -21.60
CA LEU A 63 -9.42 7.66 -20.67
C LEU A 63 -8.02 8.07 -21.15
N ALA A 64 -7.75 8.03 -22.45
CA ALA A 64 -6.49 8.47 -23.02
C ALA A 64 -6.32 10.00 -22.90
N GLU A 65 -7.38 10.77 -23.14
CA GLU A 65 -7.39 12.21 -22.94
C GLU A 65 -7.18 12.60 -21.47
N LEU A 66 -7.87 11.92 -20.55
CA LEU A 66 -7.66 12.11 -19.11
C LEU A 66 -6.22 11.79 -18.68
N ALA A 67 -5.61 10.77 -19.27
CA ALA A 67 -4.20 10.42 -18.97
C ALA A 67 -3.21 11.48 -19.50
N GLN A 68 -3.60 12.26 -20.54
CA GLN A 68 -2.77 13.36 -21.06
C GLN A 68 -3.01 14.68 -20.32
N GLN A 69 -4.16 14.83 -19.65
CA GLN A 69 -4.44 16.00 -18.82
C GLN A 69 -3.59 15.91 -17.55
N GLN A 70 -2.57 16.72 -17.48
CA GLN A 70 -1.84 16.95 -16.22
C GLN A 70 -2.75 17.76 -15.31
N GLY A 71 -3.28 17.11 -14.26
CA GLY A 71 -4.04 17.80 -13.23
C GLY A 71 -3.16 18.84 -12.50
N GLU A 72 -3.78 19.88 -11.97
CA GLU A 72 -3.08 20.96 -11.25
C GLU A 72 -2.26 20.46 -10.05
N ALA A 73 -2.64 19.32 -9.46
CA ALA A 73 -1.93 18.69 -8.36
C ALA A 73 -1.90 17.15 -8.55
N PRO A 74 -0.80 16.58 -9.06
CA PRO A 74 -0.69 15.14 -9.20
C PRO A 74 -0.62 14.47 -7.83
N TYR A 75 -1.45 13.44 -7.60
CA TYR A 75 -1.43 12.63 -6.37
C TYR A 75 -0.16 11.79 -6.23
N ALA A 76 0.46 11.43 -7.35
CA ALA A 76 1.72 10.70 -7.40
C ALA A 76 2.42 10.92 -8.74
N VAL A 77 3.75 10.99 -8.71
CA VAL A 77 4.60 11.05 -9.89
C VAL A 77 5.39 9.75 -9.97
N ILE A 78 5.23 9.00 -11.07
CA ILE A 78 5.94 7.75 -11.32
C ILE A 78 6.98 8.01 -12.40
N CYS A 79 8.26 8.00 -12.01
CA CYS A 79 9.38 8.34 -12.90
C CYS A 79 9.83 7.18 -13.81
N ARG A 80 9.25 6.00 -13.66
CA ARG A 80 9.58 4.82 -14.46
C ARG A 80 8.34 4.28 -15.15
N GLU A 81 8.50 3.92 -16.40
CA GLU A 81 7.44 3.28 -17.17
C GLU A 81 7.24 1.83 -16.75
N GLY A 82 6.01 1.35 -16.85
CA GLY A 82 5.66 -0.04 -16.65
C GLY A 82 4.76 -0.32 -15.46
N LEU A 83 4.30 -1.57 -15.41
CA LEU A 83 3.37 -2.04 -14.39
C LEU A 83 4.02 -2.13 -12.99
N LEU A 84 5.32 -2.44 -12.93
CA LEU A 84 6.05 -2.66 -11.70
C LEU A 84 6.09 -1.41 -10.82
N PRO A 85 6.55 -0.23 -11.28
CA PRO A 85 6.58 0.99 -10.47
C PRO A 85 5.19 1.43 -10.01
N LEU A 86 4.17 1.26 -10.84
CA LEU A 86 2.78 1.54 -10.46
C LEU A 86 2.35 0.67 -9.28
N VAL A 87 2.60 -0.64 -9.34
CA VAL A 87 2.22 -1.58 -8.28
C VAL A 87 3.03 -1.33 -7.01
N GLU A 88 4.32 -1.00 -7.11
CA GLU A 88 5.17 -0.63 -5.97
C GLU A 88 4.62 0.62 -5.27
N THR A 89 4.23 1.64 -6.03
CA THR A 89 3.64 2.87 -5.48
C THR A 89 2.32 2.60 -4.77
N VAL A 90 1.42 1.84 -5.39
CA VAL A 90 0.11 1.51 -4.79
C VAL A 90 0.28 0.61 -3.56
N ALA A 91 1.17 -0.37 -3.62
CA ALA A 91 1.46 -1.26 -2.49
C ALA A 91 2.13 -0.50 -1.35
N GLY A 92 3.10 0.35 -1.65
CA GLY A 92 3.81 1.20 -0.71
C GLY A 92 2.88 2.17 0.01
N SER A 93 2.00 2.86 -0.72
CA SER A 93 1.03 3.79 -0.15
C SER A 93 0.06 3.10 0.82
N ARG A 94 -0.46 1.91 0.47
CA ARG A 94 -1.33 1.13 1.37
C ARG A 94 -0.61 0.68 2.63
N ARG A 95 0.66 0.28 2.52
CA ARG A 95 1.48 -0.07 3.70
C ARG A 95 1.71 1.14 4.58
N ALA A 96 2.06 2.28 3.99
CA ALA A 96 2.28 3.53 4.71
C ALA A 96 1.02 3.95 5.48
N VAL A 97 -0.15 3.96 4.83
CA VAL A 97 -1.42 4.29 5.48
C VAL A 97 -1.71 3.34 6.65
N LYS A 98 -1.50 2.02 6.47
CA LYS A 98 -1.69 1.05 7.55
C LYS A 98 -0.74 1.31 8.72
N ALA A 99 0.54 1.58 8.45
CA ALA A 99 1.53 1.84 9.47
C ALA A 99 1.23 3.14 10.24
N VAL A 100 0.88 4.21 9.53
CA VAL A 100 0.48 5.49 10.15
C VAL A 100 -0.74 5.27 11.04
N ARG A 101 -1.79 4.60 10.54
CA ARG A 101 -2.97 4.31 11.35
C ARG A 101 -2.64 3.51 12.60
N THR A 102 -1.79 2.49 12.51
CA THR A 102 -1.39 1.67 13.65
C THR A 102 -0.56 2.49 14.65
N ALA A 103 0.38 3.30 14.17
CA ALA A 103 1.19 4.19 15.02
C ALA A 103 0.32 5.23 15.74
N THR A 104 -0.67 5.81 15.04
CA THR A 104 -1.62 6.76 15.61
C THR A 104 -2.45 6.12 16.72
N VAL A 105 -3.01 4.94 16.50
CA VAL A 105 -3.78 4.20 17.52
C VAL A 105 -2.89 3.91 18.73
N LEU A 106 -1.66 3.46 18.53
CA LEU A 106 -0.72 3.18 19.59
C LEU A 106 -0.39 4.45 20.40
N SER A 107 -0.20 5.59 19.72
CA SER A 107 0.02 6.89 20.40
C SER A 107 -1.17 7.30 21.26
N TYR A 108 -2.40 7.12 20.79
CA TYR A 108 -3.60 7.41 21.58
C TYR A 108 -3.71 6.50 22.83
N ILE A 109 -3.40 5.21 22.69
CA ILE A 109 -3.37 4.28 23.82
C ILE A 109 -2.32 4.73 24.83
N GLY A 110 -1.12 5.11 24.39
CA GLY A 110 -0.06 5.62 25.24
C GLY A 110 -0.46 6.88 25.98
N ALA A 111 -1.07 7.84 25.28
CA ALA A 111 -1.55 9.07 25.89
C ALA A 111 -2.64 8.81 26.96
N ALA A 112 -3.63 7.98 26.63
CA ALA A 112 -4.70 7.62 27.56
C ALA A 112 -4.16 6.90 28.81
N ALA A 113 -3.21 5.96 28.62
CA ALA A 113 -2.56 5.28 29.74
C ALA A 113 -1.74 6.24 30.61
N GLY A 114 -1.06 7.22 29.99
CA GLY A 114 -0.33 8.27 30.72
C GLY A 114 -1.23 9.13 31.58
N ILE A 115 -2.36 9.58 31.03
CA ILE A 115 -3.36 10.37 31.77
C ILE A 115 -3.93 9.55 32.94
N ALA A 116 -4.31 8.29 32.69
CA ALA A 116 -4.84 7.41 33.74
C ALA A 116 -3.81 7.14 34.85
N LEU A 117 -2.55 6.94 34.50
CA LEU A 117 -1.47 6.76 35.47
C LEU A 117 -1.23 8.01 36.27
N ALA A 118 -1.18 9.19 35.65
CA ALA A 118 -1.03 10.47 36.35
C ALA A 118 -2.20 10.72 37.30
N TYR A 119 -3.43 10.47 36.87
CA TYR A 119 -4.63 10.58 37.73
C TYR A 119 -4.54 9.63 38.92
N TYR A 120 -4.17 8.38 38.70
CA TYR A 120 -4.03 7.37 39.76
C TYR A 120 -2.98 7.81 40.80
N LEU A 121 -1.78 8.20 40.38
CA LEU A 121 -0.70 8.65 41.26
C LEU A 121 -1.09 9.89 42.07
N THR A 122 -1.81 10.82 41.45
CA THR A 122 -2.34 12.00 42.12
C THR A 122 -3.39 11.64 43.17
N SER A 123 -4.30 10.71 42.87
CA SER A 123 -5.36 10.26 43.75
C SER A 123 -4.86 9.58 45.03
N ILE A 124 -3.74 8.85 44.94
CA ILE A 124 -3.10 8.22 46.12
C ILE A 124 -2.10 9.14 46.82
N GLY A 125 -1.97 10.40 46.39
CA GLY A 125 -1.04 11.36 46.97
C GLY A 125 0.44 11.12 46.76
N ASN A 126 0.80 10.21 45.80
CA ASN A 126 2.19 9.85 45.51
C ASN A 126 2.79 10.76 44.43
N PHE A 127 3.01 12.01 44.76
CA PHE A 127 3.56 13.03 43.85
C PHE A 127 5.06 12.81 43.58
N ALA A 128 5.78 12.03 44.38
CA ALA A 128 7.21 11.78 44.23
C ALA A 128 7.54 11.07 42.91
N LEU A 129 6.60 10.31 42.35
CA LEU A 129 6.76 9.62 41.05
C LEU A 129 6.40 10.50 39.85
N LEU A 130 5.72 11.63 40.05
CA LEU A 130 5.36 12.56 38.98
C LEU A 130 6.48 13.58 38.70
N THR A 131 7.71 13.08 38.56
CA THR A 131 8.84 13.94 38.21
C THR A 131 8.89 14.21 36.69
N PRO A 132 9.45 15.35 36.25
CA PRO A 132 9.64 15.62 34.82
C PRO A 132 10.44 14.49 34.13
N LEU A 133 11.43 13.91 34.82
CA LEU A 133 12.22 12.80 34.31
C LEU A 133 11.35 11.54 34.06
N ALA A 134 10.46 11.20 34.99
CA ALA A 134 9.57 10.06 34.83
C ALA A 134 8.62 10.25 33.63
N MET A 135 8.12 11.48 33.42
CA MET A 135 7.29 11.81 32.25
C MET A 135 8.06 11.65 30.93
N VAL A 136 9.30 12.11 30.86
CA VAL A 136 10.16 11.94 29.69
C VAL A 136 10.45 10.46 29.43
N LEU A 137 10.78 9.69 30.46
CA LEU A 137 11.01 8.24 30.33
C LEU A 137 9.76 7.50 29.85
N TYR A 138 8.59 7.87 30.36
CA TYR A 138 7.31 7.34 29.88
C TYR A 138 7.07 7.64 28.39
N GLN A 139 7.33 8.87 27.95
CA GLN A 139 7.19 9.25 26.54
C GLN A 139 8.18 8.48 25.66
N LEU A 140 9.43 8.32 26.10
CA LEU A 140 10.44 7.53 25.39
C LEU A 140 10.03 6.06 25.25
N LEU A 141 9.43 5.49 26.29
CA LEU A 141 8.92 4.11 26.27
C LEU A 141 7.88 3.91 25.14
N TRP A 142 6.96 4.87 24.95
CA TRP A 142 5.96 4.80 23.89
C TRP A 142 6.50 5.21 22.52
N LEU A 143 7.56 6.01 22.47
CA LEU A 143 8.20 6.41 21.23
C LEU A 143 8.87 5.21 20.54
N LEU A 144 9.51 4.32 21.30
CA LEU A 144 10.21 3.15 20.75
C LEU A 144 9.32 2.26 19.87
N PRO A 145 8.14 1.78 20.30
CA PRO A 145 7.29 0.95 19.45
C PRO A 145 6.73 1.70 18.23
N THR A 146 6.50 3.03 18.35
CA THR A 146 6.05 3.83 17.21
C THR A 146 7.14 4.00 16.17
N LEU A 147 8.39 4.19 16.57
CA LEU A 147 9.54 4.24 15.66
C LEU A 147 9.81 2.88 15.00
N LEU A 148 9.69 1.77 15.74
CA LEU A 148 9.81 0.44 15.17
C LEU A 148 8.76 0.18 14.09
N LEU A 149 7.51 0.55 14.32
CA LEU A 149 6.43 0.45 13.32
C LEU A 149 6.72 1.29 12.08
N ALA A 150 7.21 2.52 12.26
CA ALA A 150 7.61 3.37 11.15
C ALA A 150 8.81 2.78 10.36
N GLY A 151 9.77 2.17 11.05
CA GLY A 151 10.93 1.51 10.46
C GLY A 151 10.56 0.28 9.62
N LEU A 152 9.55 -0.48 10.02
CA LEU A 152 9.07 -1.65 9.28
C LEU A 152 8.49 -1.30 7.89
N VAL A 153 8.07 -0.06 7.66
CA VAL A 153 7.62 0.40 6.34
C VAL A 153 8.77 0.57 5.37
N ARG A 154 9.97 0.85 5.88
CA ARG A 154 11.16 1.16 5.07
C ARG A 154 11.86 -0.08 4.50
N HIS A 155 11.67 -1.25 5.10
CA HIS A 155 12.42 -2.47 4.78
C HIS A 155 11.77 -3.41 3.74
N TYR A 156 10.85 -2.89 2.87
CA TYR A 156 10.28 -3.69 1.78
C TYR A 156 10.21 -2.91 0.48
#